data_e00876329efbe7bd03a35677a2b085e1
#
_entry.id   e00876329efbe7bd03a35677a2b085e1
#
_cell.length_a   1.000
_cell.length_b   1.000
_cell.length_c   1.000
_cell.angle_alpha   90.00
_cell.angle_beta   90.00
_cell.angle_gamma   90.00
#
_symmetry.space_group_name_H-M   'P 1'
#
loop_
_entity.id
_entity.type
_entity.pdbx_description
1 polymer ?
#
loop_
_entity_poly.entity_id
_entity_poly.type
_entity_poly.pdbx_seq_one_letter_code
_entity_poly.pdbx_strand_id
1 'polypeptide(L)'
;VNDNQIAIRNLLGLAMKAGKLVLGTGPTLDAIRQEKVQVVFFPSDGGKSQAKKFQDKTQFYHVQLVQDFDRDTLSQAIGANRSVFGVSDQGFSKKIKQLLIEKERN
;
A
#
# COMPACT_ATOMS: atom_id res chain seq x y z
N VAL A 1 -1.91 18.25 -0.79
CA VAL A 1 -1.08 17.14 -1.29
C VAL A 1 0.37 17.58 -1.25
N ASN A 2 1.22 16.85 -0.56
CA ASN A 2 2.64 17.18 -0.47
C ASN A 2 3.45 16.39 -1.52
N ASP A 3 4.70 16.78 -1.69
CA ASP A 3 5.57 16.17 -2.70
C ASP A 3 5.79 14.68 -2.46
N ASN A 4 5.86 14.25 -1.20
CA ASN A 4 6.05 12.83 -0.88
C ASN A 4 4.84 12.00 -1.26
N GLN A 5 3.63 12.53 -1.10
CA GLN A 5 2.43 11.84 -1.55
C GLN A 5 2.40 11.68 -3.06
N ILE A 6 2.79 12.72 -3.78
CA ILE A 6 2.89 12.67 -5.24
C ILE A 6 3.92 11.61 -5.66
N ALA A 7 5.08 11.60 -5.02
CA ALA A 7 6.14 10.62 -5.31
C ALA A 7 5.67 9.19 -5.05
N ILE A 8 4.97 8.96 -3.94
CA ILE A 8 4.44 7.62 -3.62
C ILE A 8 3.43 7.19 -4.70
N ARG A 9 2.51 8.08 -5.09
CA ARG A 9 1.53 7.76 -6.14
C ARG A 9 2.21 7.41 -7.45
N ASN A 10 3.25 8.14 -7.82
CA ASN A 10 4.02 7.84 -9.04
C ASN A 10 4.70 6.48 -8.96
N LEU A 11 5.27 6.13 -7.80
CA LEU A 11 5.88 4.83 -7.59
C LEU A 11 4.86 3.71 -7.69
N LEU A 12 3.64 3.91 -7.17
CA LEU A 12 2.58 2.91 -7.29
C LEU A 12 2.20 2.66 -8.74
N GLY A 13 2.13 3.70 -9.56
CA GLY A 13 1.86 3.54 -10.98
C GLY A 13 2.96 2.74 -11.68
N LEU A 14 4.21 3.01 -11.35
CA LEU A 14 5.35 2.28 -11.90
C LEU A 14 5.34 0.82 -11.44
N ALA A 15 5.07 0.58 -10.16
CA ALA A 15 5.01 -0.77 -9.60
C ALA A 15 3.89 -1.59 -10.26
N MET A 16 2.75 -0.97 -10.53
CA MET A 16 1.64 -1.61 -11.23
C MET A 16 2.07 -2.05 -12.63
N LYS A 17 2.71 -1.15 -13.37
CA LYS A 17 3.20 -1.46 -14.73
C LYS A 17 4.25 -2.56 -14.72
N ALA A 18 5.06 -2.62 -13.68
CA ALA A 18 6.11 -3.62 -13.54
C ALA A 18 5.59 -4.96 -13.03
N GLY A 19 4.29 -5.08 -12.71
CA GLY A 19 3.72 -6.31 -12.18
C GLY A 19 4.14 -6.61 -10.75
N LYS A 20 4.44 -5.59 -9.97
CA LYS A 20 4.95 -5.73 -8.61
C LYS A 20 3.90 -5.44 -7.53
N LEU A 21 2.63 -5.49 -7.88
CA LEU A 21 1.54 -5.32 -6.92
C LEU A 21 0.70 -6.58 -6.83
N VAL A 22 0.29 -6.90 -5.61
CA VAL A 22 -0.73 -7.93 -5.34
C VAL A 22 -2.04 -7.18 -5.12
N LEU A 23 -3.02 -7.39 -5.98
CA LEU A 23 -4.26 -6.62 -6.01
C LEU A 23 -5.41 -7.35 -5.33
N GLY A 24 -6.19 -6.61 -4.56
CA GLY A 24 -7.42 -7.11 -3.96
C GLY A 24 -7.27 -7.54 -2.52
N THR A 25 -8.39 -7.59 -1.79
CA THR A 25 -8.43 -7.87 -0.35
C THR A 25 -7.92 -9.27 -0.02
N GLY A 26 -8.48 -10.30 -0.65
CA GLY A 26 -8.09 -11.69 -0.38
C GLY A 26 -6.63 -11.97 -0.73
N PRO A 27 -6.22 -11.70 -1.97
CA PRO A 27 -4.82 -11.92 -2.37
C PRO A 27 -3.82 -11.15 -1.52
N THR A 28 -4.14 -9.91 -1.12
CA THR A 28 -3.24 -9.12 -0.29
C THR A 28 -3.10 -9.73 1.12
N LEU A 29 -4.21 -10.17 1.72
CA LEU A 29 -4.14 -10.85 3.02
C LEU A 29 -3.30 -12.12 2.95
N ASP A 30 -3.47 -12.91 1.89
CA ASP A 30 -2.66 -14.11 1.69
C ASP A 30 -1.20 -13.79 1.53
N ALA A 31 -0.89 -12.73 0.78
CA ALA A 31 0.50 -12.29 0.57
C ALA A 31 1.14 -11.81 1.88
N ILE A 32 0.38 -11.16 2.76
CA ILE A 32 0.87 -10.79 4.09
C ILE A 32 1.26 -12.04 4.88
N ARG A 33 0.38 -13.04 4.91
CA ARG A 33 0.63 -14.30 5.64
C ARG A 33 1.84 -15.05 5.10
N GLN A 34 2.05 -14.97 3.79
CA GLN A 34 3.16 -15.65 3.12
C GLN A 34 4.43 -14.80 3.10
N GLU A 35 4.40 -13.63 3.70
CA GLU A 35 5.51 -12.69 3.78
C GLU A 35 6.05 -12.27 2.41
N LYS A 36 5.15 -12.14 1.44
CA LYS A 36 5.48 -11.76 0.06
C LYS A 36 5.36 -10.27 -0.20
N VAL A 37 4.78 -9.51 0.73
CA VAL A 37 4.62 -8.06 0.61
C VAL A 37 5.17 -7.39 1.85
N GLN A 38 5.73 -6.19 1.69
CA GLN A 38 6.34 -5.44 2.79
C GLN A 38 5.65 -4.12 3.07
N VAL A 39 4.88 -3.63 2.11
CA VAL A 39 4.06 -2.43 2.25
C VAL A 39 2.69 -2.75 1.70
N VAL A 40 1.66 -2.42 2.46
CA VAL A 40 0.27 -2.66 2.06
C VAL A 40 -0.49 -1.35 2.13
N PHE A 41 -1.31 -1.09 1.12
CA PHE A 41 -2.17 0.08 1.05
C PHE A 41 -3.60 -0.32 1.27
N PHE A 42 -4.26 0.37 2.18
CA PHE A 42 -5.68 0.20 2.49
C PHE A 42 -6.31 1.59 2.53
N PRO A 43 -7.48 1.80 1.89
CA PRO A 43 -8.04 3.14 1.77
C PRO A 43 -8.50 3.71 3.11
N SER A 44 -8.29 5.02 3.29
CA SER A 44 -8.70 5.73 4.50
C SER A 44 -10.22 5.70 4.70
N ASP A 45 -10.97 5.58 3.61
CA ASP A 45 -12.44 5.50 3.61
C ASP A 45 -12.94 4.06 3.43
N GLY A 46 -12.12 3.06 3.69
CA GLY A 46 -12.53 1.66 3.65
C GLY A 46 -13.35 1.26 4.86
N GLY A 47 -13.99 0.08 4.78
CA GLY A 47 -14.83 -0.43 5.86
C GLY A 47 -14.04 -0.69 7.13
N LYS A 48 -14.67 -0.42 8.29
CA LYS A 48 -14.00 -0.54 9.59
C LYS A 48 -13.56 -1.95 9.92
N SER A 49 -14.39 -2.95 9.60
CA SER A 49 -14.06 -4.36 9.85
C SER A 49 -12.84 -4.80 9.07
N GLN A 50 -12.79 -4.43 7.80
CA GLN A 50 -11.65 -4.75 6.94
C GLN A 50 -10.41 -4.00 7.39
N ALA A 51 -10.55 -2.73 7.76
CA ALA A 51 -9.42 -1.93 8.25
C ALA A 51 -8.78 -2.60 9.47
N LYS A 52 -9.59 -3.05 10.42
CA LYS A 52 -9.08 -3.72 11.61
C LYS A 52 -8.36 -5.02 11.25
N LYS A 53 -8.92 -5.79 10.33
CA LYS A 53 -8.29 -7.05 9.89
C LYS A 53 -6.91 -6.78 9.30
N PHE A 54 -6.78 -5.75 8.46
CA PHE A 54 -5.49 -5.39 7.89
C PHE A 54 -4.53 -4.85 8.94
N GLN A 55 -5.02 -4.04 9.88
CA GLN A 55 -4.19 -3.53 10.97
C GLN A 55 -3.62 -4.68 11.81
N ASP A 56 -4.45 -5.64 12.16
CA ASP A 56 -4.02 -6.78 12.97
C ASP A 56 -3.01 -7.65 12.23
N LYS A 57 -3.28 -7.97 10.97
CA LYS A 57 -2.41 -8.84 10.18
C LYS A 57 -1.07 -8.18 9.86
N THR A 58 -1.09 -6.91 9.46
CA THR A 58 0.16 -6.21 9.15
C THR A 58 1.01 -6.02 10.40
N GLN A 59 0.39 -5.78 11.54
CA GLN A 59 1.11 -5.67 12.81
C GLN A 59 1.77 -7.00 13.18
N PHE A 60 1.02 -8.10 13.07
CA PHE A 60 1.52 -9.43 13.41
C PHE A 60 2.73 -9.83 12.56
N TYR A 61 2.66 -9.54 11.25
CA TYR A 61 3.71 -9.93 10.30
C TYR A 61 4.74 -8.84 10.06
N HIS A 62 4.67 -7.73 10.80
CA HIS A 62 5.62 -6.60 10.68
C HIS A 62 5.64 -6.00 9.29
N VAL A 63 4.46 -5.84 8.68
CA VAL A 63 4.29 -5.21 7.38
C VAL A 63 3.83 -3.77 7.58
N GLN A 64 4.39 -2.86 6.78
CA GLN A 64 3.99 -1.45 6.82
C GLN A 64 2.59 -1.30 6.21
N LEU A 65 1.65 -0.74 6.99
CA LEU A 65 0.32 -0.44 6.50
C LEU A 65 0.19 1.06 6.25
N VAL A 66 -0.27 1.43 5.06
CA VAL A 66 -0.47 2.83 4.67
C VAL A 66 -1.97 3.07 4.50
N GLN A 67 -2.51 3.98 5.31
CA GLN A 67 -3.94 4.34 5.28
C GLN A 67 -4.13 5.83 5.03
N ASP A 68 -3.15 6.47 4.41
CA ASP A 68 -3.12 7.92 4.20
C ASP A 68 -3.92 8.38 2.98
N PHE A 69 -4.30 7.45 2.09
CA PHE A 69 -4.94 7.76 0.81
C PHE A 69 -6.34 7.20 0.75
N ASP A 70 -7.26 7.94 0.14
CA ASP A 70 -8.61 7.44 -0.04
C ASP A 70 -8.70 6.48 -1.25
N ARG A 71 -9.87 5.88 -1.40
CA ARG A 71 -10.14 4.87 -2.41
C ARG A 71 -9.90 5.40 -3.83
N ASP A 72 -10.41 6.58 -4.12
CA ASP A 72 -10.27 7.17 -5.46
C ASP A 72 -8.81 7.48 -5.79
N THR A 73 -8.07 8.02 -4.84
CA THR A 73 -6.67 8.33 -5.03
C THR A 73 -5.85 7.07 -5.34
N LEU A 74 -6.09 6.00 -4.57
CA LEU A 74 -5.38 4.74 -4.77
C LEU A 74 -5.71 4.12 -6.13
N SER A 75 -6.99 4.09 -6.49
CA SER A 75 -7.43 3.55 -7.80
C SER A 75 -6.81 4.32 -8.96
N GLN A 76 -6.79 5.64 -8.87
CA GLN A 76 -6.19 6.48 -9.89
C GLN A 76 -4.68 6.27 -9.99
N ALA A 77 -4.01 6.13 -8.85
CA ALA A 77 -2.56 5.96 -8.83
C ALA A 77 -2.11 4.71 -9.59
N ILE A 78 -2.85 3.62 -9.47
CA ILE A 78 -2.49 2.36 -10.13
C ILE A 78 -3.22 2.16 -11.47
N GLY A 79 -4.19 3.03 -11.78
CA GLY A 79 -4.93 2.94 -13.05
C GLY A 79 -5.85 1.73 -13.13
N ALA A 80 -6.39 1.26 -12.01
CA ALA A 80 -7.28 0.11 -11.94
C ALA A 80 -8.31 0.32 -10.85
N ASN A 81 -9.47 -0.32 -10.98
CA ASN A 81 -10.54 -0.20 -9.99
C ASN A 81 -10.25 -1.10 -8.79
N ARG A 82 -9.19 -0.80 -8.08
CA ARG A 82 -8.74 -1.48 -6.87
C ARG A 82 -8.17 -0.47 -5.90
N SER A 83 -8.41 -0.66 -4.62
CA SER A 83 -7.90 0.25 -3.58
C SER A 83 -7.24 -0.48 -2.42
N VAL A 84 -7.17 -1.82 -2.47
CA VAL A 84 -6.45 -2.63 -1.49
C VAL A 84 -5.39 -3.41 -2.27
N PHE A 85 -4.12 -3.21 -1.92
CA PHE A 85 -3.04 -3.90 -2.63
C PHE A 85 -1.76 -3.88 -1.79
N GLY A 86 -0.86 -4.79 -2.10
CA GLY A 86 0.44 -4.87 -1.48
C GLY A 86 1.55 -4.77 -2.50
N VAL A 87 2.69 -4.25 -2.08
CA VAL A 87 3.87 -4.12 -2.93
C VAL A 87 4.77 -5.33 -2.68
N SER A 88 4.99 -6.12 -3.74
CA SER A 88 5.72 -7.39 -3.63
C SER A 88 7.20 -7.27 -4.01
N ASP A 89 7.66 -6.08 -4.36
CA ASP A 89 9.04 -5.82 -4.78
C ASP A 89 9.79 -5.08 -3.68
N GLN A 90 11.00 -5.54 -3.35
CA GLN A 90 11.79 -4.94 -2.29
C GLN A 90 12.25 -3.52 -2.64
N GLY A 91 12.62 -3.29 -3.88
CA GLY A 91 13.08 -1.98 -4.33
C GLY A 91 12.01 -0.90 -4.20
N PHE A 92 10.81 -1.18 -4.72
CA PHE A 92 9.68 -0.26 -4.59
C PHE A 92 9.28 -0.08 -3.12
N SER A 93 9.24 -1.17 -2.36
CA SER A 93 8.86 -1.12 -0.94
C SER A 93 9.82 -0.25 -0.14
N LYS A 94 11.11 -0.41 -0.35
CA LYS A 94 12.14 0.37 0.33
C LYS A 94 11.98 1.86 0.04
N LYS A 95 11.77 2.21 -1.22
CA LYS A 95 11.61 3.60 -1.63
C LYS A 95 10.36 4.22 -1.03
N ILE A 96 9.26 3.49 -1.03
CA ILE A 96 8.00 3.95 -0.44
C ILE A 96 8.17 4.17 1.06
N LYS A 97 8.78 3.22 1.77
CA LYS A 97 9.03 3.34 3.20
C LYS A 97 9.86 4.58 3.52
N GLN A 98 10.87 4.85 2.70
CA GLN A 98 11.73 6.00 2.86
C GLN A 98 10.93 7.31 2.74
N LEU A 99 10.04 7.40 1.76
CA LEU A 99 9.19 8.57 1.56
C LEU A 99 8.21 8.77 2.72
N LEU A 100 7.72 7.68 3.31
CA LEU A 100 6.84 7.75 4.48
C LEU A 100 7.58 8.32 5.69
N ILE A 101 8.83 7.91 5.92
CA ILE A 101 9.66 8.41 7.01
C ILE A 101 9.95 9.91 6.82
N GLU A 102 10.29 10.32 5.61
CA GLU A 102 10.56 11.73 5.30
C GLU A 102 9.32 12.60 5.59
N LYS A 103 8.13 12.09 5.27
CA LYS A 103 6.87 12.78 5.56
C LYS A 103 6.72 13.04 7.07
N GLU A 104 7.06 12.06 7.89
CA GLU A 104 6.93 12.15 9.34
C GLU A 104 7.88 13.18 9.95
N ARG A 105 9.01 13.43 9.30
CA ARG A 105 10.01 14.41 9.79
C ARG A 105 9.61 15.85 9.51
N ASN A 106 8.68 16.04 8.59
CA ASN A 106 8.21 17.37 8.23
C ASN A 106 6.94 17.71 9.01
#